data_d73445433e54bc8013b1670c0a6026f8
#
_entry.id   d73445433e54bc8013b1670c0a6026f8
#
_cell.length_a   1.000
_cell.length_b   1.000
_cell.length_c   1.000
_cell.angle_alpha   90.00
_cell.angle_beta   90.00
_cell.angle_gamma   90.00
#
_symmetry.space_group_name_H-M   'P 1'
#
loop_
_entity.id
_entity.type
_entity.pdbx_description
1 polymer ?
#
loop_
_entity_poly.entity_id
_entity_poly.type
_entity_poly.pdbx_seq_one_letter_code
_entity_poly.pdbx_strand_id
1 'polypeptide(L)'
;TMAKGMGNGFPIGGISIAPKFKPWHGMLGTTFGGNHLACAAALAVLEVMEQDQLMENAKAVGNFLIEELKKIEGITEVRGRGLMIGIELPADQPDVKKNLLFKHHIFTGEARPNVIRLLPALNLTMEQAGQFLENFKTALKG
;
A
#
# COMPACT_ATOMS: atom_id res chain seq x y z
N THR A 1 8.43 12.73 7.72
CA THR A 1 9.38 11.95 6.90
C THR A 1 8.64 11.18 5.83
N MET A 2 9.25 11.09 4.65
CA MET A 2 8.75 10.36 3.49
C MET A 2 9.86 9.42 3.02
N ALA A 3 9.51 8.22 2.57
CA ALA A 3 10.48 7.22 2.11
C ALA A 3 9.79 6.12 1.28
N LYS A 4 10.44 4.96 1.16
CA LYS A 4 9.92 3.72 0.53
C LYS A 4 9.47 3.96 -0.92
N GLY A 5 8.19 3.95 -1.20
CA GLY A 5 7.64 4.16 -2.55
C GLY A 5 7.91 5.52 -3.18
N MET A 6 8.50 6.49 -2.46
CA MET A 6 8.74 7.86 -2.94
C MET A 6 9.53 7.92 -4.26
N GLY A 7 10.45 7.00 -4.48
CA GLY A 7 11.25 6.93 -5.71
C GLY A 7 10.88 5.76 -6.62
N ASN A 8 9.78 5.06 -6.37
CA ASN A 8 9.33 3.89 -7.14
C ASN A 8 10.45 2.87 -7.43
N GLY A 9 11.19 2.51 -6.38
CA GLY A 9 12.33 1.60 -6.44
C GLY A 9 13.69 2.29 -6.45
N PHE A 10 13.77 3.58 -6.76
CA PHE A 10 14.99 4.35 -6.59
C PHE A 10 15.17 4.77 -5.11
N PRO A 11 16.37 4.60 -4.51
CA PRO A 11 16.60 4.92 -3.10
C PRO A 11 16.56 6.44 -2.86
N ILE A 12 15.46 6.91 -2.29
CA ILE A 12 15.28 8.31 -1.89
C ILE A 12 14.39 8.39 -0.65
N GLY A 13 14.64 9.40 0.17
CA GLY A 13 13.78 9.81 1.27
C GLY A 13 13.77 11.33 1.41
N GLY A 14 12.72 11.85 2.01
CA GLY A 14 12.55 13.27 2.25
C GLY A 14 12.00 13.57 3.64
N ILE A 15 12.19 14.83 4.07
CA ILE A 15 11.67 15.35 5.33
C ILE A 15 10.97 16.67 5.02
N SER A 16 9.74 16.83 5.48
CA SER A 16 9.08 18.12 5.59
C SER A 16 9.25 18.63 7.03
N ILE A 17 9.80 19.82 7.17
CA ILE A 17 10.16 20.40 8.47
C ILE A 17 9.30 21.64 8.73
N ALA A 18 8.60 21.63 9.86
CA ALA A 18 7.77 22.78 10.24
C ALA A 18 8.63 24.03 10.47
N PRO A 19 8.14 25.25 10.08
CA PRO A 19 8.92 26.51 10.16
C PRO A 19 9.43 26.89 11.56
N LYS A 20 8.85 26.31 12.61
CA LYS A 20 9.32 26.52 14.00
C LYS A 20 10.72 25.96 14.28
N PHE A 21 11.16 24.99 13.52
CA PHE A 21 12.51 24.43 13.61
C PHE A 21 13.44 25.23 12.72
N LYS A 22 14.44 25.85 13.33
CA LYS A 22 15.43 26.67 12.61
C LYS A 22 16.64 25.81 12.28
N PRO A 23 17.05 25.72 11.00
CA PRO A 23 18.24 24.98 10.62
C PRO A 23 19.51 25.70 11.10
N TRP A 24 20.54 24.93 11.39
CA TRP A 24 21.88 25.41 11.67
C TRP A 24 22.90 24.54 10.93
N HIS A 25 24.09 25.08 10.67
CA HIS A 25 25.14 24.39 9.92
C HIS A 25 25.58 23.11 10.65
N GLY A 26 25.59 21.99 9.94
CA GLY A 26 25.96 20.68 10.50
C GLY A 26 24.85 19.95 11.26
N MET A 27 23.63 20.49 11.31
CA MET A 27 22.48 19.84 11.98
C MET A 27 22.14 18.47 11.35
N LEU A 28 22.19 18.39 10.04
CA LEU A 28 21.98 17.16 9.27
C LEU A 28 23.09 17.01 8.26
N GLY A 29 23.57 15.78 8.09
CA GLY A 29 24.57 15.46 7.08
C GLY A 29 24.25 14.14 6.41
N THR A 30 24.41 14.12 5.09
CA THR A 30 24.32 12.92 4.28
C THR A 30 25.16 13.06 3.02
N THR A 31 25.96 12.04 2.70
CA THR A 31 26.86 12.08 1.56
C THR A 31 26.11 12.17 0.23
N PHE A 32 25.00 11.45 0.10
CA PHE A 32 24.21 11.38 -1.14
C PHE A 32 22.90 12.16 -1.09
N GLY A 33 22.64 12.92 -0.02
CA GLY A 33 21.41 13.70 0.13
C GLY A 33 21.28 14.76 -0.95
N GLY A 34 20.11 14.86 -1.56
CA GLY A 34 19.83 15.83 -2.61
C GLY A 34 20.55 15.55 -3.95
N ASN A 35 21.03 14.32 -4.17
CA ASN A 35 21.63 14.02 -5.48
C ASN A 35 20.61 14.14 -6.60
N HIS A 36 21.05 14.62 -7.75
CA HIS A 36 20.19 15.00 -8.86
C HIS A 36 19.37 13.82 -9.42
N LEU A 37 19.95 12.63 -9.46
CA LEU A 37 19.29 11.45 -10.00
C LEU A 37 18.12 11.01 -9.11
N ALA A 38 18.32 10.98 -7.78
CA ALA A 38 17.26 10.67 -6.83
C ALA A 38 16.15 11.73 -6.85
N CYS A 39 16.51 13.02 -6.92
CA CYS A 39 15.52 14.10 -7.02
C CYS A 39 14.72 13.99 -8.32
N ALA A 40 15.36 13.72 -9.46
CA ALA A 40 14.66 13.52 -10.73
C ALA A 40 13.71 12.34 -10.69
N ALA A 41 14.12 11.20 -10.10
CA ALA A 41 13.24 10.04 -9.92
C ALA A 41 12.02 10.36 -9.04
N ALA A 42 12.21 11.08 -7.94
CA ALA A 42 11.10 11.48 -7.08
C ALA A 42 10.14 12.46 -7.75
N LEU A 43 10.67 13.43 -8.51
CA LEU A 43 9.84 14.37 -9.29
C LEU A 43 8.99 13.64 -10.32
N ALA A 44 9.58 12.72 -11.09
CA ALA A 44 8.84 11.92 -12.06
C ALA A 44 7.70 11.10 -11.40
N VAL A 45 7.93 10.54 -10.20
CA VAL A 45 6.87 9.85 -9.45
C VAL A 45 5.74 10.79 -9.08
N LEU A 46 6.06 12.00 -8.58
CA LEU A 46 5.04 12.99 -8.20
C LEU A 46 4.24 13.48 -9.42
N GLU A 47 4.91 13.72 -10.55
CA GLU A 47 4.26 14.10 -11.81
C GLU A 47 3.27 13.05 -12.29
N VAL A 48 3.68 11.77 -12.30
CA VAL A 48 2.78 10.66 -12.67
C VAL A 48 1.60 10.54 -11.69
N MET A 49 1.86 10.68 -10.38
CA MET A 49 0.78 10.65 -9.37
C MET A 49 -0.27 11.74 -9.61
N GLU A 50 0.14 12.93 -10.02
CA GLU A 50 -0.75 14.04 -10.32
C GLU A 50 -1.47 13.84 -11.66
N GLN A 51 -0.72 13.53 -12.74
CA GLN A 51 -1.25 13.34 -14.09
C GLN A 51 -2.29 12.23 -14.17
N ASP A 52 -2.01 11.10 -13.53
CA ASP A 52 -2.87 9.91 -13.54
C ASP A 52 -3.89 9.90 -12.39
N GLN A 53 -3.96 10.98 -11.59
CA GLN A 53 -4.88 11.11 -10.46
C GLN A 53 -4.83 9.90 -9.51
N LEU A 54 -3.61 9.40 -9.21
CA LEU A 54 -3.43 8.16 -8.47
C LEU A 54 -3.93 8.22 -7.02
N MET A 55 -4.00 9.40 -6.41
CA MET A 55 -4.56 9.56 -5.06
C MET A 55 -6.08 9.38 -5.06
N GLU A 56 -6.77 9.92 -6.04
CA GLU A 56 -8.21 9.77 -6.26
C GLU A 56 -8.56 8.33 -6.58
N ASN A 57 -7.78 7.69 -7.47
CA ASN A 57 -7.91 6.28 -7.79
C ASN A 57 -7.74 5.41 -6.54
N ALA A 58 -6.67 5.62 -5.77
CA ALA A 58 -6.41 4.87 -4.54
C ALA A 58 -7.53 5.02 -3.51
N LYS A 59 -8.16 6.21 -3.43
CA LYS A 59 -9.32 6.45 -2.57
C LYS A 59 -10.55 5.70 -3.06
N ALA A 60 -10.85 5.78 -4.35
CA ALA A 60 -12.04 5.16 -4.95
C ALA A 60 -11.97 3.62 -4.87
N VAL A 61 -10.86 3.05 -5.35
CA VAL A 61 -10.66 1.59 -5.36
C VAL A 61 -10.52 1.05 -3.93
N GLY A 62 -9.84 1.80 -3.04
CA GLY A 62 -9.70 1.42 -1.64
C GLY A 62 -11.03 1.38 -0.89
N ASN A 63 -11.89 2.38 -1.09
CA ASN A 63 -13.24 2.39 -0.51
C ASN A 63 -14.06 1.20 -1.03
N PHE A 64 -14.05 0.96 -2.33
CA PHE A 64 -14.72 -0.19 -2.94
C PHE A 64 -14.25 -1.51 -2.30
N LEU A 65 -12.94 -1.73 -2.20
CA LEU A 65 -12.39 -2.94 -1.58
C LEU A 65 -12.82 -3.08 -0.11
N ILE A 66 -12.76 -2.01 0.68
CA ILE A 66 -13.15 -2.05 2.10
C ILE A 66 -14.64 -2.37 2.25
N GLU A 67 -15.49 -1.77 1.45
CA GLU A 67 -16.94 -2.00 1.50
C GLU A 67 -17.31 -3.44 1.09
N GLU A 68 -16.70 -3.96 0.02
CA GLU A 68 -16.97 -5.32 -0.45
C GLU A 68 -16.38 -6.38 0.50
N LEU A 69 -15.17 -6.17 1.03
CA LEU A 69 -14.56 -7.08 2.00
C LEU A 69 -15.40 -7.21 3.28
N LYS A 70 -16.00 -6.11 3.76
CA LYS A 70 -16.88 -6.14 4.94
C LYS A 70 -18.13 -7.00 4.79
N LYS A 71 -18.54 -7.29 3.55
CA LYS A 71 -19.69 -8.14 3.25
C LYS A 71 -19.35 -9.64 3.21
N ILE A 72 -18.05 -9.97 3.23
CA ILE A 72 -17.62 -11.36 3.11
C ILE A 72 -17.66 -12.03 4.48
N GLU A 73 -18.42 -13.12 4.59
CA GLU A 73 -18.45 -13.96 5.78
C GLU A 73 -17.08 -14.61 6.05
N GLY A 74 -16.71 -14.75 7.31
CA GLY A 74 -15.41 -15.30 7.71
C GLY A 74 -14.31 -14.26 7.87
N ILE A 75 -14.59 -12.97 7.67
CA ILE A 75 -13.70 -11.86 8.02
C ILE A 75 -14.11 -11.29 9.38
N THR A 76 -13.16 -11.13 10.29
CA THR A 76 -13.40 -10.56 11.62
C THR A 76 -13.48 -9.04 11.58
N GLU A 77 -12.53 -8.40 10.89
CA GLU A 77 -12.45 -6.95 10.76
C GLU A 77 -11.79 -6.54 9.44
N VAL A 78 -12.28 -5.44 8.85
CA VAL A 78 -11.61 -4.77 7.74
C VAL A 78 -11.36 -3.32 8.13
N ARG A 79 -10.10 -2.90 8.10
CA ARG A 79 -9.67 -1.53 8.41
C ARG A 79 -8.65 -1.03 7.41
N GLY A 80 -8.63 0.27 7.18
CA GLY A 80 -7.66 0.87 6.25
C GLY A 80 -8.06 2.24 5.77
N ARG A 81 -7.19 2.78 4.91
CA ARG A 81 -7.43 4.03 4.18
C ARG A 81 -6.78 3.95 2.81
N GLY A 82 -7.51 4.33 1.77
CA GLY A 82 -7.06 4.11 0.39
C GLY A 82 -6.72 2.64 0.18
N LEU A 83 -5.61 2.35 -0.48
CA LEU A 83 -5.16 0.98 -0.78
C LEU A 83 -4.34 0.32 0.35
N MET A 84 -4.16 0.98 1.49
CA MET A 84 -3.55 0.35 2.67
C MET A 84 -4.67 -0.28 3.50
N ILE A 85 -4.89 -1.59 3.35
CA ILE A 85 -6.02 -2.31 3.93
C ILE A 85 -5.51 -3.50 4.74
N GLY A 86 -6.04 -3.63 5.96
CA GLY A 86 -5.86 -4.80 6.82
C GLY A 86 -7.15 -5.62 6.86
N ILE A 87 -7.02 -6.91 6.63
CA ILE A 87 -8.11 -7.90 6.68
C ILE A 87 -7.78 -8.84 7.82
N GLU A 88 -8.54 -8.77 8.90
CA GLU A 88 -8.36 -9.65 10.05
C GLU A 88 -9.22 -10.88 9.91
N LEU A 89 -8.61 -12.05 10.05
CA LEU A 89 -9.24 -13.35 9.93
C LEU A 89 -9.30 -14.05 11.30
N PRO A 90 -10.24 -14.97 11.51
CA PRO A 90 -10.20 -15.87 12.66
C PRO A 90 -8.90 -16.67 12.74
N ALA A 91 -8.48 -17.00 13.96
CA ALA A 91 -7.22 -17.71 14.19
C ALA A 91 -7.16 -19.13 13.62
N ASP A 92 -8.31 -19.71 13.33
CA ASP A 92 -8.49 -21.05 12.75
C ASP A 92 -8.46 -21.07 11.20
N GLN A 93 -8.17 -19.93 10.57
CA GLN A 93 -8.03 -19.81 9.11
C GLN A 93 -6.60 -19.44 8.66
N PRO A 94 -5.56 -20.23 9.03
CA PRO A 94 -4.17 -19.86 8.75
C PRO A 94 -3.78 -19.97 7.28
N ASP A 95 -4.51 -20.75 6.47
CA ASP A 95 -4.11 -21.10 5.11
C ASP A 95 -4.59 -20.14 4.03
N VAL A 96 -5.46 -19.18 4.34
CA VAL A 96 -5.98 -18.21 3.34
C VAL A 96 -4.86 -17.49 2.58
N LYS A 97 -3.82 -17.05 3.30
CA LYS A 97 -2.67 -16.38 2.68
C LYS A 97 -1.88 -17.33 1.77
N LYS A 98 -1.73 -18.60 2.15
CA LYS A 98 -1.08 -19.61 1.31
C LYS A 98 -1.91 -19.92 0.08
N ASN A 99 -3.24 -20.04 0.23
CA ASN A 99 -4.15 -20.28 -0.88
C ASN A 99 -4.11 -19.11 -1.88
N LEU A 100 -4.13 -17.86 -1.41
CA LEU A 100 -3.96 -16.69 -2.26
C LEU A 100 -2.66 -16.75 -3.07
N LEU A 101 -1.54 -17.08 -2.41
CA LEU A 101 -0.23 -17.14 -3.07
C LEU A 101 -0.12 -18.31 -4.06
N PHE A 102 -0.40 -19.52 -3.61
CA PHE A 102 -0.06 -20.73 -4.39
C PHE A 102 -1.17 -21.17 -5.35
N LYS A 103 -2.44 -20.87 -5.06
CA LYS A 103 -3.56 -21.24 -5.94
C LYS A 103 -3.99 -20.09 -6.86
N HIS A 104 -3.87 -18.83 -6.38
CA HIS A 104 -4.35 -17.66 -7.10
C HIS A 104 -3.23 -16.71 -7.55
N HIS A 105 -1.96 -17.01 -7.21
CA HIS A 105 -0.78 -16.21 -7.55
C HIS A 105 -0.87 -14.75 -7.06
N ILE A 106 -1.55 -14.54 -5.92
CA ILE A 106 -1.71 -13.24 -5.29
C ILE A 106 -0.80 -13.14 -4.07
N PHE A 107 0.24 -12.34 -4.17
CA PHE A 107 1.14 -12.06 -3.05
C PHE A 107 0.56 -10.96 -2.17
N THR A 108 0.47 -11.22 -0.86
CA THR A 108 -0.01 -10.26 0.13
C THR A 108 1.00 -10.07 1.25
N GLY A 109 0.97 -8.91 1.89
CA GLY A 109 1.69 -8.69 3.13
C GLY A 109 0.99 -9.32 4.34
N GLU A 110 1.61 -9.18 5.50
CA GLU A 110 1.02 -9.61 6.78
C GLU A 110 1.22 -8.55 7.86
N ALA A 111 0.33 -8.57 8.83
CA ALA A 111 0.48 -7.91 10.11
C ALA A 111 -0.04 -8.86 11.19
N ARG A 112 0.70 -9.03 12.27
CA ARG A 112 0.38 -10.03 13.29
C ARG A 112 -0.84 -9.67 14.14
N PRO A 113 -1.55 -10.69 14.68
CA PRO A 113 -1.33 -12.13 14.46
C PRO A 113 -2.03 -12.70 13.23
N ASN A 114 -3.24 -12.25 12.85
CA ASN A 114 -4.10 -12.89 11.84
C ASN A 114 -4.55 -11.89 10.78
N VAL A 115 -3.70 -10.93 10.43
CA VAL A 115 -4.05 -9.85 9.51
C VAL A 115 -3.32 -10.01 8.19
N ILE A 116 -4.08 -10.16 7.11
CA ILE A 116 -3.59 -9.99 5.75
C ILE A 116 -3.55 -8.49 5.44
N ARG A 117 -2.39 -8.00 5.01
CA ARG A 117 -2.22 -6.60 4.64
C ARG A 117 -2.14 -6.45 3.13
N LEU A 118 -2.99 -5.62 2.57
CA LEU A 118 -2.94 -5.21 1.18
C LEU A 118 -2.20 -3.88 1.05
N LEU A 119 -1.28 -3.81 0.11
CA LEU A 119 -0.53 -2.62 -0.31
C LEU A 119 -0.27 -2.72 -1.82
N PRO A 120 -1.31 -2.75 -2.65
CA PRO A 120 -1.14 -2.80 -4.09
C PRO A 120 -0.60 -1.48 -4.64
N ALA A 121 -0.20 -1.48 -5.92
CA ALA A 121 0.19 -0.27 -6.63
C ALA A 121 -0.98 0.74 -6.68
N LEU A 122 -0.66 2.05 -6.66
CA LEU A 122 -1.66 3.12 -6.64
C LEU A 122 -2.56 3.14 -7.88
N ASN A 123 -2.10 2.55 -8.99
CA ASN A 123 -2.84 2.43 -10.25
C ASN A 123 -3.66 1.14 -10.36
N LEU A 124 -3.90 0.42 -9.25
CA LEU A 124 -4.80 -0.73 -9.24
C LEU A 124 -6.16 -0.35 -9.82
N THR A 125 -6.65 -1.12 -10.80
CA THR A 125 -7.95 -0.84 -11.43
C THR A 125 -9.10 -1.46 -10.64
N MET A 126 -10.33 -0.96 -10.87
CA MET A 126 -11.56 -1.56 -10.31
C MET A 126 -11.74 -3.01 -10.74
N GLU A 127 -11.39 -3.34 -11.99
CA GLU A 127 -11.44 -4.71 -12.51
C GLU A 127 -10.50 -5.64 -11.73
N GLN A 128 -9.25 -5.24 -11.55
CA GLN A 128 -8.27 -5.99 -10.76
C GLN A 128 -8.70 -6.15 -9.29
N ALA A 129 -9.30 -5.11 -8.72
CA ALA A 129 -9.87 -5.18 -7.38
C ALA A 129 -11.03 -6.19 -7.29
N GLY A 130 -11.89 -6.23 -8.31
CA GLY A 130 -12.95 -7.24 -8.42
C GLY A 130 -12.40 -8.66 -8.53
N GLN A 131 -11.38 -8.88 -9.38
CA GLN A 131 -10.70 -10.16 -9.50
C GLN A 131 -10.07 -10.62 -8.18
N PHE A 132 -9.46 -9.68 -7.45
CA PHE A 132 -8.95 -9.97 -6.11
C PHE A 132 -10.05 -10.46 -5.17
N LEU A 133 -11.21 -9.79 -5.13
CA LEU A 133 -12.31 -10.17 -4.26
C LEU A 133 -12.85 -11.58 -4.55
N GLU A 134 -12.98 -11.96 -5.82
CA GLU A 134 -13.41 -13.31 -6.20
C GLU A 134 -12.40 -14.38 -5.79
N ASN A 135 -11.11 -14.13 -6.04
CA ASN A 135 -10.03 -15.03 -5.62
C ASN A 135 -9.95 -15.12 -4.08
N PHE A 136 -10.16 -14.01 -3.38
CA PHE A 136 -10.16 -13.98 -1.92
C PHE A 136 -11.31 -14.80 -1.33
N LYS A 137 -12.54 -14.67 -1.86
CA LYS A 137 -13.68 -15.50 -1.48
C LYS A 137 -13.42 -16.99 -1.69
N THR A 138 -12.75 -17.34 -2.78
CA THR A 138 -12.37 -18.73 -3.08
C THR A 138 -11.31 -19.24 -2.10
N ALA A 139 -10.30 -18.43 -1.82
CA ALA A 139 -9.22 -18.77 -0.87
C ALA A 139 -9.72 -18.95 0.58
N LEU A 140 -10.80 -18.30 0.97
CA LEU A 140 -11.46 -18.48 2.28
C LEU A 140 -12.15 -19.84 2.42
N LYS A 141 -12.60 -20.44 1.32
CA LYS A 141 -13.33 -21.72 1.31
C LYS A 141 -12.40 -22.95 1.28
N GLY A 142 -11.10 -22.76 1.01
CA GLY A 142 -10.08 -23.80 0.99
C GLY A 142 -9.62 -24.15 -0.42
#